data_5ddf14a774e46db40e8359bceba1bff9
#
_entry.id   5ddf14a774e46db40e8359bceba1bff9
#
_cell.length_a   1.000
_cell.length_b   1.000
_cell.length_c   1.000
_cell.angle_alpha   90.00
_cell.angle_beta   90.00
_cell.angle_gamma   90.00
#
_symmetry.space_group_name_H-M   'P 1'
#
loop_
_entity.id
_entity.type
_entity.pdbx_description
1 polymer ?
#
loop_
_entity_poly.entity_id
_entity_poly.type
_entity_poly.pdbx_seq_one_letter_code
_entity_poly.pdbx_strand_id
1 'polypeptide(L)'
;MRGYSFGGFKIHPLRFFPASGRVDILTGLTIEVVSGVSNTSFNPTSEFASVVSRFVDNPDLVHKQPVPLSPTDPNDVKYLIITSSALESAFQPLADWYTKTGLPAEIITLTAIQSGYSGSTDQLKIKSCVEDYATNKGTIFVLLGGDDTIIPDQNCWGDVNSGGTTDNTIPTDLFYACHDNTFDWNLDSDSQVGEYSVDG
;
A
#
# COMPACT_ATOMS: atom_id res chain seq x y z
N MET A 1 0.03 -6.36 -3.72
CA MET A 1 -0.79 -5.11 -3.75
C MET A 1 -2.24 -5.52 -3.63
N ARG A 2 -2.85 -5.31 -2.51
CA ARG A 2 -4.27 -5.57 -2.17
C ARG A 2 -4.88 -6.81 -2.83
N GLY A 3 -4.34 -7.99 -2.50
CA GLY A 3 -4.80 -9.29 -3.03
C GLY A 3 -4.32 -9.63 -4.44
N TYR A 4 -3.61 -8.74 -5.13
CA TYR A 4 -2.93 -9.07 -6.37
C TYR A 4 -1.50 -9.49 -6.11
N SER A 5 -1.12 -10.66 -6.60
CA SER A 5 0.27 -11.14 -6.61
C SER A 5 0.83 -10.98 -8.01
N PHE A 6 2.00 -10.37 -8.15
CA PHE A 6 2.70 -10.28 -9.43
C PHE A 6 4.11 -10.84 -9.32
N GLY A 7 4.58 -11.39 -10.42
CA GLY A 7 5.96 -11.76 -10.62
C GLY A 7 6.53 -11.07 -11.84
N GLY A 8 7.75 -10.62 -11.77
CA GLY A 8 8.47 -10.06 -12.91
C GLY A 8 9.55 -11.02 -13.42
N PHE A 9 9.74 -11.05 -14.73
CA PHE A 9 10.81 -11.82 -15.37
C PHE A 9 11.68 -10.90 -16.19
N LYS A 10 12.99 -10.99 -16.01
CA LYS A 10 13.94 -10.34 -16.87
C LYS A 10 14.54 -11.36 -17.82
N ILE A 11 14.23 -11.23 -19.12
CA ILE A 11 14.72 -12.14 -20.16
C ILE A 11 15.85 -11.47 -20.90
N HIS A 12 16.99 -12.16 -21.02
CA HIS A 12 18.13 -11.76 -21.83
C HIS A 12 18.15 -12.62 -23.12
N PRO A 13 17.53 -12.16 -24.22
CA PRO A 13 17.36 -12.98 -25.42
C PRO A 13 18.65 -13.19 -26.20
N LEU A 14 19.69 -12.41 -25.88
CA LEU A 14 20.98 -12.46 -26.54
C LEU A 14 22.10 -12.79 -25.58
N ARG A 15 22.95 -13.72 -25.94
CA ARG A 15 24.20 -14.04 -25.23
C ARG A 15 25.40 -13.88 -26.16
N PHE A 16 26.25 -12.91 -25.86
CA PHE A 16 27.48 -12.66 -26.59
C PHE A 16 28.67 -13.34 -25.92
N PHE A 17 29.51 -13.98 -26.75
CA PHE A 17 30.75 -14.64 -26.33
C PHE A 17 31.95 -13.88 -26.92
N PRO A 18 32.59 -12.99 -26.15
CA PRO A 18 33.66 -12.12 -26.69
C PRO A 18 34.84 -12.87 -27.24
N ALA A 19 35.23 -14.00 -26.66
CA ALA A 19 36.40 -14.79 -27.09
C ALA A 19 36.23 -15.44 -28.47
N SER A 20 35.00 -15.69 -28.91
CA SER A 20 34.69 -16.33 -30.20
C SER A 20 33.91 -15.44 -31.16
N GLY A 21 33.49 -14.25 -30.73
CA GLY A 21 32.61 -13.38 -31.50
C GLY A 21 31.19 -13.94 -31.72
N ARG A 22 30.86 -15.06 -31.10
CA ARG A 22 29.56 -15.74 -31.28
C ARG A 22 28.46 -15.02 -30.51
N VAL A 23 27.29 -14.94 -31.15
CA VAL A 23 26.05 -14.48 -30.51
C VAL A 23 25.05 -15.63 -30.55
N ASP A 24 24.57 -16.03 -29.41
CA ASP A 24 23.44 -16.95 -29.30
C ASP A 24 22.15 -16.15 -29.13
N ILE A 25 21.11 -16.54 -29.82
CA ILE A 25 19.80 -15.92 -29.78
C ILE A 25 18.82 -16.94 -29.20
N LEU A 26 18.10 -16.54 -28.16
CA LEU A 26 17.00 -17.34 -27.60
C LEU A 26 15.81 -17.30 -28.57
N THR A 27 15.49 -18.42 -29.21
CA THR A 27 14.44 -18.51 -30.23
C THR A 27 13.10 -19.02 -29.66
N GLY A 28 13.09 -19.51 -28.43
CA GLY A 28 11.89 -19.94 -27.75
C GLY A 28 12.13 -20.03 -26.23
N LEU A 29 11.15 -19.62 -25.47
CA LEU A 29 11.14 -19.70 -24.01
C LEU A 29 9.74 -20.14 -23.56
N THR A 30 9.69 -21.11 -22.67
CA THR A 30 8.47 -21.46 -21.96
C THR A 30 8.68 -21.12 -20.50
N ILE A 31 7.80 -20.31 -19.94
CA ILE A 31 7.82 -19.95 -18.52
C ILE A 31 6.62 -20.61 -17.86
N GLU A 32 6.89 -21.48 -16.90
CA GLU A 32 5.86 -22.08 -16.04
C GLU A 32 5.84 -21.31 -14.72
N VAL A 33 4.69 -20.71 -14.41
CA VAL A 33 4.49 -20.03 -13.13
C VAL A 33 3.70 -20.94 -12.22
N VAL A 34 4.34 -21.42 -11.18
CA VAL A 34 3.67 -22.21 -10.13
C VAL A 34 3.34 -21.24 -8.99
N SER A 35 2.05 -20.91 -8.86
CA SER A 35 1.57 -20.09 -7.75
C SER A 35 1.13 -20.98 -6.59
N GLY A 36 1.56 -20.64 -5.37
CA GLY A 36 0.99 -21.19 -4.16
C GLY A 36 -0.42 -20.66 -3.91
N VAL A 37 -1.23 -21.39 -3.15
CA VAL A 37 -2.55 -20.91 -2.72
C VAL A 37 -2.32 -19.80 -1.68
N SER A 38 -2.62 -18.55 -2.03
CA SER A 38 -2.71 -17.48 -1.06
C SER A 38 -4.07 -17.56 -0.36
N ASN A 39 -4.07 -17.76 0.96
CA ASN A 39 -5.27 -17.75 1.78
C ASN A 39 -5.71 -16.35 2.22
N THR A 40 -5.18 -15.31 1.62
CA THR A 40 -5.61 -13.95 1.91
C THR A 40 -6.96 -13.70 1.24
N SER A 41 -8.00 -13.65 2.04
CA SER A 41 -9.39 -13.33 1.61
C SER A 41 -9.55 -11.82 1.39
N PHE A 42 -8.70 -11.25 0.55
CA PHE A 42 -8.82 -9.83 0.22
C PHE A 42 -9.59 -9.67 -1.09
N ASN A 43 -10.68 -8.91 -1.06
CA ASN A 43 -11.43 -8.57 -2.27
C ASN A 43 -10.78 -7.36 -2.95
N PRO A 44 -10.14 -7.55 -4.12
CA PRO A 44 -9.56 -6.44 -4.85
C PRO A 44 -10.66 -5.47 -5.30
N THR A 45 -10.45 -4.19 -5.05
CA THR A 45 -11.39 -3.15 -5.52
C THR A 45 -11.19 -2.85 -7.00
N SER A 46 -12.20 -2.28 -7.66
CA SER A 46 -12.13 -1.88 -9.07
C SER A 46 -11.04 -0.84 -9.35
N GLU A 47 -10.76 0.02 -8.37
CA GLU A 47 -9.72 1.03 -8.42
C GLU A 47 -8.35 0.38 -8.50
N PHE A 48 -8.07 -0.61 -7.64
CA PHE A 48 -6.81 -1.36 -7.67
C PHE A 48 -6.69 -2.24 -8.91
N ALA A 49 -7.77 -2.87 -9.38
CA ALA A 49 -7.77 -3.58 -10.64
C ALA A 49 -7.35 -2.67 -11.80
N SER A 50 -7.84 -1.43 -11.81
CA SER A 50 -7.47 -0.44 -12.83
C SER A 50 -6.00 -0.03 -12.75
N VAL A 51 -5.45 0.11 -11.54
CA VAL A 51 -4.01 0.39 -11.35
C VAL A 51 -3.16 -0.79 -11.81
N VAL A 52 -3.46 -2.00 -11.32
CA VAL A 52 -2.71 -3.22 -11.66
C VAL A 52 -2.69 -3.47 -13.16
N SER A 53 -3.82 -3.29 -13.84
CA SER A 53 -3.92 -3.48 -15.30
C SER A 53 -2.96 -2.59 -16.12
N ARG A 54 -2.43 -1.52 -15.53
CA ARG A 54 -1.45 -0.63 -16.20
C ARG A 54 -0.01 -1.11 -16.04
N PHE A 55 0.25 -2.00 -15.09
CA PHE A 55 1.61 -2.45 -14.74
C PHE A 55 1.92 -3.87 -15.22
N VAL A 56 0.90 -4.63 -15.64
CA VAL A 56 1.08 -6.01 -16.06
C VAL A 56 0.97 -6.18 -17.57
N ASP A 57 1.72 -7.13 -18.13
CA ASP A 57 1.67 -7.46 -19.56
C ASP A 57 0.42 -8.29 -19.93
N ASN A 58 -0.33 -8.76 -18.94
CA ASN A 58 -1.54 -9.56 -19.12
C ASN A 58 -2.76 -8.93 -18.41
N PRO A 59 -3.15 -7.69 -18.78
CA PRO A 59 -4.21 -6.93 -18.10
C PRO A 59 -5.59 -7.62 -18.17
N ASP A 60 -5.80 -8.50 -19.16
CA ASP A 60 -7.06 -9.23 -19.31
C ASP A 60 -7.29 -10.27 -18.19
N LEU A 61 -6.21 -10.71 -17.53
CA LEU A 61 -6.28 -11.62 -16.38
C LEU A 61 -6.54 -10.89 -15.05
N VAL A 62 -6.47 -9.57 -15.04
CA VAL A 62 -6.82 -8.77 -13.88
C VAL A 62 -8.34 -8.77 -13.74
N HIS A 63 -8.85 -9.50 -12.76
CA HIS A 63 -10.28 -9.59 -12.51
C HIS A 63 -10.82 -8.22 -12.11
N LYS A 64 -11.52 -7.59 -13.05
CA LYS A 64 -12.33 -6.42 -12.76
C LYS A 64 -13.60 -6.93 -12.09
N GLN A 65 -13.68 -6.79 -10.77
CA GLN A 65 -14.97 -6.98 -10.11
C GLN A 65 -15.97 -6.02 -10.78
N PRO A 66 -17.15 -6.50 -11.18
CA PRO A 66 -18.19 -5.59 -11.61
C PRO A 66 -18.38 -4.58 -10.48
N VAL A 67 -18.19 -3.30 -10.78
CA VAL A 67 -18.59 -2.26 -9.83
C VAL A 67 -20.07 -2.50 -9.59
N PRO A 68 -20.51 -2.92 -8.40
CA PRO A 68 -21.93 -2.91 -8.13
C PRO A 68 -22.36 -1.46 -8.34
N LEU A 69 -23.30 -1.23 -9.22
CA LEU A 69 -24.08 0.00 -9.26
C LEU A 69 -25.00 0.02 -8.02
N SER A 70 -24.46 -0.38 -6.89
CA SER A 70 -25.13 -0.24 -5.62
C SER A 70 -25.06 1.24 -5.27
N PRO A 71 -26.18 1.82 -4.83
CA PRO A 71 -26.14 3.13 -4.20
C PRO A 71 -24.98 3.07 -3.19
N THR A 72 -24.10 4.06 -3.20
CA THR A 72 -23.03 4.19 -2.20
C THR A 72 -23.65 3.90 -0.85
N ASP A 73 -23.15 2.90 -0.14
CA ASP A 73 -23.58 2.67 1.24
C ASP A 73 -23.41 4.00 1.95
N PRO A 74 -24.43 4.54 2.63
CA PRO A 74 -24.31 5.81 3.34
C PRO A 74 -23.16 5.81 4.38
N ASN A 75 -22.62 4.63 4.70
CA ASN A 75 -21.46 4.46 5.56
C ASN A 75 -20.14 4.35 4.79
N ASP A 76 -20.16 4.33 3.44
CA ASP A 76 -18.94 4.28 2.64
C ASP A 76 -18.10 5.54 2.83
N VAL A 77 -16.84 5.38 3.19
CA VAL A 77 -15.83 6.44 3.25
C VAL A 77 -14.66 6.02 2.37
N LYS A 78 -14.53 6.59 1.18
CA LYS A 78 -13.44 6.24 0.26
C LYS A 78 -12.17 7.02 0.53
N TYR A 79 -12.29 8.21 1.10
CA TYR A 79 -11.18 9.10 1.40
C TYR A 79 -11.24 9.53 2.86
N LEU A 80 -10.32 9.00 3.68
CA LEU A 80 -10.21 9.34 5.10
C LEU A 80 -9.14 10.42 5.29
N ILE A 81 -9.47 11.47 6.02
CA ILE A 81 -8.52 12.51 6.44
C ILE A 81 -8.36 12.41 7.96
N ILE A 82 -7.14 12.14 8.42
CA ILE A 82 -6.79 12.10 9.84
C ILE A 82 -6.02 13.37 10.16
N THR A 83 -6.50 14.17 11.12
CA THR A 83 -5.85 15.43 11.47
C THR A 83 -6.11 15.83 12.93
N SER A 84 -5.57 16.96 13.35
CA SER A 84 -5.91 17.54 14.67
C SER A 84 -7.22 18.32 14.63
N SER A 85 -7.84 18.49 15.80
CA SER A 85 -9.04 19.33 15.91
C SER A 85 -8.80 20.79 15.50
N ALA A 86 -7.57 21.26 15.59
CA ALA A 86 -7.20 22.61 15.17
C ALA A 86 -7.19 22.80 13.65
N LEU A 87 -6.90 21.75 12.91
CA LEU A 87 -6.80 21.77 11.44
C LEU A 87 -8.06 21.21 10.75
N GLU A 88 -9.00 20.61 11.48
CA GLU A 88 -10.22 19.98 10.95
C GLU A 88 -10.96 20.89 9.97
N SER A 89 -11.22 22.13 10.37
CA SER A 89 -11.93 23.11 9.52
C SER A 89 -11.15 23.49 8.26
N ALA A 90 -9.82 23.42 8.28
CA ALA A 90 -8.99 23.72 7.12
C ALA A 90 -9.05 22.60 6.08
N PHE A 91 -9.29 21.34 6.50
CA PHE A 91 -9.46 20.21 5.59
C PHE A 91 -10.88 20.02 5.09
N GLN A 92 -11.89 20.67 5.70
CA GLN A 92 -13.28 20.52 5.29
C GLN A 92 -13.52 20.81 3.80
N PRO A 93 -12.97 21.89 3.18
CA PRO A 93 -13.15 22.13 1.75
C PRO A 93 -12.59 20.99 0.87
N LEU A 94 -11.54 20.31 1.31
CA LEU A 94 -10.98 19.17 0.60
C LEU A 94 -11.90 17.94 0.69
N ALA A 95 -12.43 17.65 1.87
CA ALA A 95 -13.39 16.57 2.07
C ALA A 95 -14.66 16.78 1.25
N ASP A 96 -15.19 18.01 1.24
CA ASP A 96 -16.37 18.38 0.45
C ASP A 96 -16.10 18.21 -1.04
N TRP A 97 -14.91 18.58 -1.51
CA TRP A 97 -14.54 18.46 -2.91
C TRP A 97 -14.45 16.98 -3.33
N TYR A 98 -13.79 16.11 -2.56
CA TYR A 98 -13.73 14.69 -2.85
C TYR A 98 -15.11 14.05 -2.85
N THR A 99 -15.94 14.35 -1.85
CA THR A 99 -17.31 13.84 -1.77
C THR A 99 -18.13 14.28 -3.00
N LYS A 100 -18.02 15.54 -3.40
CA LYS A 100 -18.69 16.08 -4.60
C LYS A 100 -18.20 15.41 -5.89
N THR A 101 -16.96 14.96 -5.95
CA THR A 101 -16.38 14.27 -7.12
C THR A 101 -16.64 12.75 -7.14
N GLY A 102 -17.38 12.23 -6.16
CA GLY A 102 -17.79 10.82 -6.12
C GLY A 102 -16.91 9.94 -5.25
N LEU A 103 -16.03 10.54 -4.45
CA LEU A 103 -15.23 9.87 -3.42
C LEU A 103 -15.70 10.34 -2.04
N PRO A 104 -16.68 9.67 -1.40
CA PRO A 104 -17.15 10.06 -0.08
C PRO A 104 -15.96 10.19 0.89
N ALA A 105 -15.82 11.38 1.48
CA ALA A 105 -14.70 11.70 2.35
C ALA A 105 -15.17 12.00 3.77
N GLU A 106 -14.39 11.59 4.76
CA GLU A 106 -14.63 11.86 6.18
C GLU A 106 -13.35 12.39 6.82
N ILE A 107 -13.51 13.33 7.74
CA ILE A 107 -12.42 13.83 8.57
C ILE A 107 -12.59 13.22 9.95
N ILE A 108 -11.53 12.63 10.48
CA ILE A 108 -11.47 12.17 11.86
C ILE A 108 -10.30 12.84 12.58
N THR A 109 -10.54 13.31 13.79
CA THR A 109 -9.48 13.95 14.58
C THR A 109 -8.68 12.93 15.37
N LEU A 110 -7.39 13.21 15.61
CA LEU A 110 -6.56 12.38 16.47
C LEU A 110 -7.18 12.20 17.86
N THR A 111 -7.82 13.22 18.41
CA THR A 111 -8.52 13.13 19.70
C THR A 111 -9.67 12.13 19.68
N ALA A 112 -10.42 12.07 18.57
CA ALA A 112 -11.47 11.06 18.40
C ALA A 112 -10.89 9.65 18.27
N ILE A 113 -9.80 9.51 17.54
CA ILE A 113 -9.06 8.24 17.41
C ILE A 113 -8.55 7.77 18.77
N GLN A 114 -7.92 8.64 19.55
CA GLN A 114 -7.39 8.34 20.88
C GLN A 114 -8.47 7.82 21.84
N SER A 115 -9.70 8.30 21.67
CA SER A 115 -10.84 7.91 22.50
C SER A 115 -11.57 6.67 21.99
N GLY A 116 -11.62 6.46 20.66
CA GLY A 116 -12.44 5.45 20.01
C GLY A 116 -11.71 4.16 19.69
N TYR A 117 -10.39 4.19 19.59
CA TYR A 117 -9.59 3.03 19.15
C TYR A 117 -8.61 2.56 20.21
N SER A 118 -8.34 1.25 20.22
CA SER A 118 -7.41 0.62 21.15
C SER A 118 -5.99 0.63 20.60
N GLY A 119 -5.00 0.85 21.48
CA GLY A 119 -3.58 0.82 21.17
C GLY A 119 -2.77 1.38 22.33
N SER A 120 -1.55 0.87 22.52
CA SER A 120 -0.65 1.37 23.57
C SER A 120 0.02 2.69 23.20
N THR A 121 0.04 3.04 21.93
CA THR A 121 0.57 4.29 21.39
C THR A 121 -0.44 4.93 20.44
N ASP A 122 -0.27 6.21 20.14
CA ASP A 122 -1.13 6.89 19.16
C ASP A 122 -0.98 6.32 17.76
N GLN A 123 0.23 5.89 17.37
CA GLN A 123 0.48 5.22 16.10
C GLN A 123 -0.37 3.95 15.96
N LEU A 124 -0.40 3.10 16.98
CA LEU A 124 -1.23 1.89 16.97
C LEU A 124 -2.72 2.18 16.93
N LYS A 125 -3.18 3.25 17.60
CA LYS A 125 -4.58 3.68 17.54
C LYS A 125 -4.96 4.19 16.16
N ILE A 126 -4.08 4.99 15.52
CA ILE A 126 -4.28 5.47 14.15
C ILE A 126 -4.33 4.28 13.19
N LYS A 127 -3.40 3.32 13.32
CA LYS A 127 -3.39 2.09 12.53
C LYS A 127 -4.69 1.32 12.66
N SER A 128 -5.16 1.09 13.90
CA SER A 128 -6.44 0.41 14.16
C SER A 128 -7.63 1.16 13.52
N CYS A 129 -7.60 2.48 13.53
CA CYS A 129 -8.61 3.31 12.83
C CYS A 129 -8.55 3.10 11.31
N VAL A 130 -7.36 3.15 10.72
CA VAL A 130 -7.18 2.95 9.27
C VAL A 130 -7.65 1.56 8.86
N GLU A 131 -7.31 0.52 9.61
CA GLU A 131 -7.75 -0.86 9.37
C GLU A 131 -9.28 -1.01 9.46
N ASP A 132 -9.91 -0.39 10.46
CA ASP A 132 -11.37 -0.38 10.61
C ASP A 132 -12.04 0.29 9.41
N TYR A 133 -11.56 1.47 9.02
CA TYR A 133 -12.11 2.19 7.88
C TYR A 133 -11.90 1.44 6.56
N ALA A 134 -10.73 0.83 6.36
CA ALA A 134 -10.46 0.03 5.18
C ALA A 134 -11.35 -1.21 5.09
N THR A 135 -11.59 -1.88 6.23
CA THR A 135 -12.34 -3.12 6.29
C THR A 135 -13.85 -2.90 6.28
N ASN A 136 -14.35 -1.92 7.07
CA ASN A 136 -15.77 -1.77 7.34
C ASN A 136 -16.42 -0.62 6.58
N LYS A 137 -15.66 0.37 6.13
CA LYS A 137 -16.15 1.54 5.37
C LYS A 137 -15.63 1.60 3.92
N GLY A 138 -14.78 0.64 3.53
CA GLY A 138 -14.25 0.55 2.17
C GLY A 138 -13.33 1.69 1.79
N THR A 139 -12.57 2.23 2.75
CA THR A 139 -11.60 3.31 2.54
C THR A 139 -10.45 2.83 1.67
N ILE A 140 -10.08 3.66 0.70
CA ILE A 140 -9.04 3.40 -0.27
C ILE A 140 -7.87 4.36 -0.08
N PHE A 141 -8.17 5.61 0.27
CA PHE A 141 -7.19 6.67 0.43
C PHE A 141 -7.22 7.20 1.85
N VAL A 142 -6.03 7.40 2.41
CA VAL A 142 -5.86 8.05 3.71
C VAL A 142 -4.91 9.23 3.54
N LEU A 143 -5.32 10.39 4.03
CA LEU A 143 -4.50 11.59 4.13
C LEU A 143 -4.16 11.82 5.60
N LEU A 144 -2.88 11.87 5.92
CA LEU A 144 -2.37 12.30 7.22
C LEU A 144 -2.18 13.82 7.18
N GLY A 145 -3.07 14.53 7.85
CA GLY A 145 -3.18 15.99 7.77
C GLY A 145 -2.43 16.68 8.91
N GLY A 146 -1.13 16.82 8.77
CA GLY A 146 -0.25 17.45 9.75
C GLY A 146 1.19 17.00 9.55
N ASP A 147 2.09 17.51 10.39
CA ASP A 147 3.44 17.00 10.52
C ASP A 147 3.54 15.97 11.66
N ASP A 148 4.74 15.48 11.95
CA ASP A 148 5.04 14.49 12.98
C ASP A 148 4.64 14.92 14.41
N THR A 149 4.51 16.23 14.64
CA THR A 149 4.02 16.76 15.94
C THR A 149 2.49 16.69 16.08
N ILE A 150 1.79 16.52 14.97
CA ILE A 150 0.32 16.44 14.89
C ILE A 150 -0.13 14.99 14.67
N ILE A 151 0.43 14.34 13.66
CA ILE A 151 0.21 12.92 13.36
C ILE A 151 1.56 12.23 13.53
N PRO A 152 1.76 11.49 14.61
CA PRO A 152 3.06 10.89 14.89
C PRO A 152 3.43 9.87 13.80
N ASP A 153 4.64 9.97 13.29
CA ASP A 153 5.25 8.95 12.44
C ASP A 153 5.60 7.68 13.22
N GLN A 154 5.86 6.61 12.53
CA GLN A 154 6.41 5.39 13.08
C GLN A 154 7.86 5.26 12.66
N ASN A 155 8.75 5.03 13.62
CA ASN A 155 10.13 4.65 13.31
C ASN A 155 10.18 3.20 12.84
N CYS A 156 10.89 2.95 11.74
CA CYS A 156 11.20 1.61 11.28
C CYS A 156 12.71 1.36 11.25
N TRP A 157 13.07 0.10 11.20
CA TRP A 157 14.44 -0.34 11.06
C TRP A 157 14.82 -0.41 9.58
N GLY A 158 16.05 -0.05 9.25
CA GLY A 158 16.62 -0.22 7.94
C GLY A 158 18.13 -0.38 7.99
N ASP A 159 18.71 -1.13 7.03
CA ASP A 159 20.14 -1.14 6.79
C ASP A 159 20.48 -0.04 5.78
N VAL A 160 21.07 1.05 6.24
CA VAL A 160 21.36 2.23 5.41
C VAL A 160 22.72 2.15 4.70
N ASN A 161 23.46 1.07 4.90
CA ASN A 161 24.77 0.88 4.27
C ASN A 161 25.14 -0.59 4.22
N SER A 162 25.27 -1.17 3.04
CA SER A 162 25.65 -2.56 2.84
C SER A 162 27.01 -2.87 3.51
N GLY A 163 26.99 -3.13 4.80
CA GLY A 163 28.20 -3.34 5.61
C GLY A 163 28.07 -2.97 7.07
N GLY A 164 26.88 -2.65 7.56
CA GLY A 164 26.63 -2.68 8.99
C GLY A 164 26.29 -1.36 9.67
N THR A 165 25.68 -0.41 8.98
CA THR A 165 25.04 0.72 9.68
C THR A 165 23.53 0.50 9.67
N THR A 166 23.01 -0.04 10.74
CA THR A 166 21.57 -0.15 10.95
C THR A 166 21.04 1.14 11.57
N ASP A 167 19.89 1.60 11.11
CA ASP A 167 19.16 2.70 11.69
C ASP A 167 17.75 2.22 12.04
N ASN A 168 17.34 2.37 13.29
CA ASN A 168 16.02 2.01 13.80
C ASN A 168 15.14 3.24 14.09
N THR A 169 15.55 4.39 13.57
CA THR A 169 14.87 5.67 13.77
C THR A 169 14.42 6.31 12.47
N ILE A 170 14.26 5.52 11.40
CA ILE A 170 13.79 6.01 10.10
C ILE A 170 12.29 6.28 10.20
N PRO A 171 11.85 7.55 10.12
CA PRO A 171 10.42 7.87 10.21
C PRO A 171 9.68 7.43 8.96
N THR A 172 8.49 6.84 9.13
CA THR A 172 7.68 6.39 7.99
C THR A 172 6.19 6.39 8.30
N ASP A 173 5.39 6.76 7.30
CA ASP A 173 3.95 6.63 7.31
C ASP A 173 3.47 5.29 6.71
N LEU A 174 4.36 4.51 6.11
CA LEU A 174 4.04 3.18 5.56
C LEU A 174 3.45 2.24 6.61
N PHE A 175 3.81 2.42 7.86
CA PHE A 175 3.24 1.70 8.99
C PHE A 175 1.71 1.72 8.99
N TYR A 176 1.10 2.84 8.64
CA TYR A 176 -0.36 3.00 8.63
C TYR A 176 -1.03 2.31 7.44
N ALA A 177 -0.28 2.11 6.34
CA ALA A 177 -0.78 1.44 5.14
C ALA A 177 -0.54 -0.08 5.15
N CYS A 178 0.30 -0.58 6.06
CA CYS A 178 0.65 -1.99 6.14
C CYS A 178 -0.43 -2.78 6.91
N HIS A 179 -1.12 -3.72 6.25
CA HIS A 179 -2.19 -4.51 6.85
C HIS A 179 -1.73 -5.80 7.52
N ASP A 180 -0.57 -6.33 7.16
CA ASP A 180 -0.06 -7.60 7.68
C ASP A 180 0.89 -7.44 8.89
N ASN A 181 1.16 -6.21 9.30
CA ASN A 181 2.10 -5.84 10.36
C ASN A 181 3.58 -6.20 10.07
N THR A 182 3.92 -6.45 8.82
CA THR A 182 5.29 -6.69 8.36
C THR A 182 5.76 -5.53 7.49
N PHE A 183 6.19 -4.43 8.10
CA PHE A 183 6.64 -3.24 7.35
C PHE A 183 8.15 -3.00 7.49
N ASP A 184 8.93 -4.08 7.60
CA ASP A 184 10.38 -4.00 7.65
C ASP A 184 10.97 -3.67 6.28
N TRP A 185 11.95 -2.78 6.26
CA TRP A 185 12.66 -2.38 5.06
C TRP A 185 13.66 -3.43 4.55
N ASN A 186 13.85 -4.50 5.30
CA ASN A 186 14.75 -5.61 4.99
C ASN A 186 14.12 -6.92 5.45
N LEU A 187 13.04 -7.32 4.78
CA LEU A 187 12.25 -8.50 5.15
C LEU A 187 13.05 -9.82 5.00
N ASP A 188 13.91 -9.90 4.00
CA ASP A 188 14.68 -11.11 3.70
C ASP A 188 16.04 -11.16 4.42
N SER A 189 16.40 -10.10 5.14
CA SER A 189 17.64 -9.98 5.91
C SER A 189 18.91 -10.11 5.06
N ASP A 190 18.85 -9.72 3.78
CA ASP A 190 19.97 -9.91 2.85
C ASP A 190 20.95 -8.73 2.81
N SER A 191 20.78 -7.72 3.61
CA SER A 191 21.59 -6.50 3.64
C SER A 191 21.44 -5.55 2.44
N GLN A 192 20.41 -5.73 1.61
CA GLN A 192 20.09 -4.76 0.56
C GLN A 192 19.12 -3.70 1.08
N VAL A 193 19.41 -2.45 0.72
CA VAL A 193 18.61 -1.31 1.17
C VAL A 193 17.39 -1.12 0.27
N GLY A 194 16.22 -0.93 0.86
CA GLY A 194 15.02 -0.53 0.13
C GLY A 194 14.09 -1.67 -0.28
N GLU A 195 14.33 -2.87 0.22
CA GLU A 195 13.35 -3.96 0.14
C GLU A 195 12.39 -3.84 1.32
N TYR A 196 11.13 -3.75 1.02
CA TYR A 196 10.07 -3.73 2.02
C TYR A 196 8.91 -4.58 1.53
N SER A 197 8.33 -5.32 2.44
CA SER A 197 7.04 -5.95 2.18
C SER A 197 5.96 -4.88 2.33
N VAL A 198 5.40 -4.44 1.23
CA VAL A 198 4.23 -3.57 1.24
C VAL A 198 3.04 -4.39 0.80
N ASP A 199 2.23 -4.78 1.75
CA ASP A 199 0.88 -5.23 1.48
C ASP A 199 -0.06 -4.03 1.56
N GLY A 200 -0.06 -3.23 0.56
CA GLY A 200 -0.96 -2.09 0.45
C GLY A 200 -1.95 -2.26 -0.67
#